data_84ebf6a3405819e3a05bf42a61eecb52
#
_entry.id   84ebf6a3405819e3a05bf42a61eecb52
#
_cell.length_a   1.000
_cell.length_b   1.000
_cell.length_c   1.000
_cell.angle_alpha   90.00
_cell.angle_beta   90.00
_cell.angle_gamma   90.00
#
_symmetry.space_group_name_H-M   'P 1'
#
loop_
_entity.id
_entity.type
_entity.pdbx_description
1 polymer ?
#
loop_
_entity_poly.entity_id
_entity_poly.type
_entity_poly.pdbx_seq_one_letter_code
_entity_poly.pdbx_strand_id
1 'polypeptide(L)'
;MATGTTTKMPMRRHTLFAVSACIGVAAFGAALIWRAPLAYSIGANVFFAAYLVLVIAHMPRLTGSYLRKNAGDTDLPVLAIFAVTLVVVAIAIISLFQLINREKSADAVELTVALLSIPLGWLTIHAMAALHYAHLYWLDGDAMDGDTKKRIPVGGLDFPGGKRPEGSDFLYFSTVIGMTAQTADTNVTTSQMRRVVLVHSILSFFFNTVIVAAAVNLAVSLGSL
;
A
#
# COMPACT_ATOMS: atom_id res chain seq x y z
N MET A 1 -8.38 6.97 -43.62
CA MET A 1 -8.26 5.91 -42.62
C MET A 1 -7.95 6.57 -41.28
N ALA A 2 -8.95 6.73 -40.43
CA ALA A 2 -8.81 7.32 -39.12
C ALA A 2 -8.45 6.20 -38.13
N THR A 3 -7.20 6.19 -37.65
CA THR A 3 -6.76 5.31 -36.57
C THR A 3 -7.38 5.81 -35.28
N GLY A 4 -8.44 5.12 -34.83
CA GLY A 4 -9.05 5.33 -33.55
C GLY A 4 -8.07 5.01 -32.44
N THR A 5 -7.42 6.01 -31.86
CA THR A 5 -6.73 5.92 -30.60
C THR A 5 -7.78 5.71 -29.53
N THR A 6 -7.96 4.48 -29.09
CA THR A 6 -8.68 4.16 -27.86
C THR A 6 -7.94 4.82 -26.69
N THR A 7 -8.36 6.01 -26.33
CA THR A 7 -7.99 6.66 -25.08
C THR A 7 -8.53 5.81 -23.94
N LYS A 8 -7.73 4.82 -23.48
CA LYS A 8 -8.02 4.12 -22.22
C LYS A 8 -8.06 5.19 -21.13
N MET A 9 -9.26 5.44 -20.59
CA MET A 9 -9.43 6.32 -19.43
C MET A 9 -8.41 5.94 -18.36
N PRO A 10 -7.69 6.92 -17.79
CA PRO A 10 -6.76 6.65 -16.71
C PRO A 10 -7.54 6.08 -15.52
N MET A 11 -7.18 4.87 -15.10
CA MET A 11 -7.81 4.27 -13.91
C MET A 11 -7.42 5.12 -12.69
N ARG A 12 -8.41 5.71 -12.05
CA ARG A 12 -8.25 6.48 -10.81
C ARG A 12 -7.71 5.54 -9.71
N ARG A 13 -6.88 6.04 -8.78
CA ARG A 13 -6.30 5.25 -7.67
C ARG A 13 -7.35 4.48 -6.85
N HIS A 14 -8.54 5.07 -6.67
CA HIS A 14 -9.67 4.44 -5.99
C HIS A 14 -10.26 3.27 -6.78
N THR A 15 -10.16 3.31 -8.10
CA THR A 15 -10.58 2.20 -8.96
C THR A 15 -9.67 0.98 -8.74
N LEU A 16 -8.35 1.17 -8.58
CA LEU A 16 -7.42 0.08 -8.26
C LEU A 16 -7.81 -0.60 -6.95
N PHE A 17 -8.07 0.20 -5.91
CA PHE A 17 -8.50 -0.30 -4.62
C PHE A 17 -9.86 -1.02 -4.71
N ALA A 18 -10.86 -0.39 -5.31
CA ALA A 18 -12.20 -0.95 -5.41
C ALA A 18 -12.22 -2.27 -6.19
N VAL A 19 -11.52 -2.34 -7.33
CA VAL A 19 -11.40 -3.58 -8.12
C VAL A 19 -10.73 -4.67 -7.29
N SER A 20 -9.63 -4.36 -6.61
CA SER A 20 -8.93 -5.34 -5.75
C SER A 20 -9.80 -5.79 -4.59
N ALA A 21 -10.55 -4.88 -3.98
CA ALA A 21 -11.49 -5.21 -2.90
C ALA A 21 -12.62 -6.14 -3.39
N CYS A 22 -13.20 -5.87 -4.56
CA CYS A 22 -14.20 -6.76 -5.14
C CYS A 22 -13.64 -8.16 -5.43
N ILE A 23 -12.42 -8.24 -5.97
CA ILE A 23 -11.74 -9.53 -6.23
C ILE A 23 -11.47 -10.27 -4.91
N GLY A 24 -10.98 -9.57 -3.88
CA GLY A 24 -10.72 -10.14 -2.56
C GLY A 24 -11.98 -10.65 -1.87
N VAL A 25 -13.08 -9.89 -1.94
CA VAL A 25 -14.40 -10.30 -1.40
C VAL A 25 -14.95 -11.52 -2.14
N ALA A 26 -14.82 -11.58 -3.46
CA ALA A 26 -15.23 -12.74 -4.25
C ALA A 26 -14.41 -13.99 -3.87
N ALA A 27 -13.10 -13.84 -3.71
CA ALA A 27 -12.22 -14.93 -3.27
C ALA A 27 -12.55 -15.39 -1.85
N PHE A 28 -12.84 -14.46 -0.94
CA PHE A 28 -13.30 -14.78 0.41
C PHE A 28 -14.60 -15.59 0.38
N GLY A 29 -15.60 -15.15 -0.39
CA GLY A 29 -16.86 -15.87 -0.55
C GLY A 29 -16.69 -17.29 -1.13
N ALA A 30 -15.86 -17.44 -2.13
CA ALA A 30 -15.52 -18.77 -2.69
C ALA A 30 -14.81 -19.65 -1.68
N ALA A 31 -13.87 -19.09 -0.92
CA ALA A 31 -13.12 -19.82 0.11
C ALA A 31 -14.00 -20.28 1.28
N LEU A 32 -15.04 -19.52 1.64
CA LEU A 32 -16.03 -19.95 2.65
C LEU A 32 -16.72 -21.25 2.29
N ILE A 33 -16.95 -21.47 0.99
CA ILE A 33 -17.60 -22.70 0.49
C ILE A 33 -16.59 -23.86 0.45
N TRP A 34 -15.34 -23.59 0.12
CA TRP A 34 -14.33 -24.64 -0.12
C TRP A 34 -13.48 -24.95 1.12
N ARG A 35 -12.97 -23.94 1.82
CA ARG A 35 -12.11 -24.07 3.02
C ARG A 35 -12.37 -22.91 3.99
N ALA A 36 -13.51 -22.94 4.67
CA ALA A 36 -13.94 -21.90 5.58
C ALA A 36 -12.87 -21.39 6.58
N PRO A 37 -12.01 -22.25 7.18
CA PRO A 37 -10.97 -21.80 8.12
C PRO A 37 -9.93 -20.87 7.49
N LEU A 38 -9.73 -20.97 6.16
CA LEU A 38 -8.74 -20.18 5.40
C LEU A 38 -9.36 -18.98 4.69
N ALA A 39 -10.67 -18.82 4.73
CA ALA A 39 -11.37 -17.83 3.92
C ALA A 39 -10.81 -16.41 4.12
N TYR A 40 -10.52 -16.01 5.37
CA TYR A 40 -9.94 -14.71 5.66
C TYR A 40 -8.56 -14.52 5.03
N SER A 41 -7.66 -15.49 5.21
CA SER A 41 -6.30 -15.43 4.67
C SER A 41 -6.30 -15.46 3.13
N ILE A 42 -7.16 -16.26 2.52
CA ILE A 42 -7.30 -16.33 1.05
C ILE A 42 -7.85 -15.01 0.52
N GLY A 43 -8.92 -14.48 1.10
CA GLY A 43 -9.50 -13.21 0.69
C GLY A 43 -8.54 -12.04 0.82
N ALA A 44 -7.81 -11.97 1.95
CA ALA A 44 -6.80 -10.95 2.18
C ALA A 44 -5.63 -11.06 1.18
N ASN A 45 -5.08 -12.25 0.97
CA ASN A 45 -3.97 -12.46 0.04
C ASN A 45 -4.35 -12.13 -1.40
N VAL A 46 -5.53 -12.51 -1.82
CA VAL A 46 -6.03 -12.18 -3.17
C VAL A 46 -6.24 -10.68 -3.32
N PHE A 47 -6.79 -10.00 -2.32
CA PHE A 47 -6.90 -8.54 -2.29
C PHE A 47 -5.52 -7.88 -2.41
N PHE A 48 -4.56 -8.26 -1.56
CA PHE A 48 -3.21 -7.70 -1.57
C PHE A 48 -2.51 -7.94 -2.89
N ALA A 49 -2.51 -9.18 -3.38
CA ALA A 49 -1.87 -9.54 -4.64
C ALA A 49 -2.49 -8.77 -5.82
N ALA A 50 -3.82 -8.72 -5.92
CA ALA A 50 -4.50 -7.98 -6.96
C ALA A 50 -4.15 -6.49 -6.92
N TYR A 51 -4.14 -5.87 -5.72
CA TYR A 51 -3.79 -4.47 -5.56
C TYR A 51 -2.35 -4.18 -5.97
N LEU A 52 -1.40 -4.98 -5.51
CA LEU A 52 0.02 -4.84 -5.85
C LEU A 52 0.26 -5.00 -7.35
N VAL A 53 -0.33 -6.01 -7.98
CA VAL A 53 -0.23 -6.24 -9.43
C VAL A 53 -0.77 -5.02 -10.19
N LEU A 54 -1.93 -4.50 -9.79
CA LEU A 54 -2.52 -3.33 -10.42
C LEU A 54 -1.67 -2.07 -10.24
N VAL A 55 -1.12 -1.83 -9.04
CA VAL A 55 -0.23 -0.69 -8.78
C VAL A 55 1.05 -0.80 -9.60
N ILE A 56 1.71 -1.96 -9.61
CA ILE A 56 2.93 -2.19 -10.38
C ILE A 56 2.68 -2.01 -11.87
N ALA A 57 1.59 -2.55 -12.40
CA ALA A 57 1.21 -2.39 -13.82
C ALA A 57 0.92 -0.93 -14.20
N HIS A 58 0.51 -0.09 -13.23
CA HIS A 58 0.27 1.34 -13.45
C HIS A 58 1.50 2.21 -13.18
N MET A 59 2.51 1.70 -12.50
CA MET A 59 3.70 2.46 -12.11
C MET A 59 4.35 3.24 -13.27
N PRO A 60 4.55 2.66 -14.47
CA PRO A 60 5.14 3.40 -15.59
C PRO A 60 4.30 4.59 -16.10
N ARG A 61 3.02 4.64 -15.73
CA ARG A 61 2.11 5.73 -16.11
C ARG A 61 2.07 6.87 -15.10
N LEU A 62 2.60 6.64 -13.89
CA LEU A 62 2.63 7.61 -12.79
C LEU A 62 3.78 8.60 -12.96
N THR A 63 3.88 9.22 -14.14
CA THR A 63 4.83 10.30 -14.43
C THR A 63 4.47 11.55 -13.63
N GLY A 64 5.43 12.44 -13.38
CA GLY A 64 5.18 13.69 -12.65
C GLY A 64 4.11 14.56 -13.30
N SER A 65 4.00 14.57 -14.64
CA SER A 65 2.96 15.28 -15.38
C SER A 65 1.56 14.67 -15.18
N TYR A 66 1.46 13.34 -15.16
CA TYR A 66 0.22 12.63 -14.90
C TYR A 66 -0.24 12.84 -13.46
N LEU A 67 0.66 12.67 -12.50
CA LEU A 67 0.37 12.85 -11.07
C LEU A 67 -0.13 14.27 -10.79
N ARG A 68 0.54 15.28 -11.35
CA ARG A 68 0.11 16.68 -11.22
C ARG A 68 -1.28 16.94 -11.79
N LYS A 69 -1.57 16.40 -12.99
CA LYS A 69 -2.86 16.60 -13.64
C LYS A 69 -4.03 16.01 -12.83
N ASN A 70 -3.80 14.92 -12.11
CA ASN A 70 -4.82 14.16 -11.40
C ASN A 70 -4.77 14.34 -9.87
N ALA A 71 -3.92 15.24 -9.36
CA ALA A 71 -3.77 15.47 -7.93
C ALA A 71 -5.03 16.04 -7.26
N GLY A 72 -5.82 16.84 -7.99
CA GLY A 72 -7.06 17.46 -7.49
C GLY A 72 -8.27 16.52 -7.42
N ASP A 73 -8.20 15.33 -7.99
CA ASP A 73 -9.31 14.36 -7.99
C ASP A 73 -9.47 13.71 -6.60
N THR A 74 -10.32 14.30 -5.77
CA THR A 74 -10.66 13.82 -4.42
C THR A 74 -11.96 13.01 -4.47
N ASP A 75 -11.88 11.69 -4.63
CA ASP A 75 -13.10 10.86 -4.64
C ASP A 75 -13.39 10.13 -3.32
N LEU A 76 -12.40 9.59 -2.63
CA LEU A 76 -12.58 8.93 -1.32
C LEU A 76 -11.56 9.43 -0.31
N PRO A 77 -11.93 9.58 0.97
CA PRO A 77 -10.97 9.91 2.01
C PRO A 77 -9.87 8.84 2.04
N VAL A 78 -8.63 9.24 1.75
CA VAL A 78 -7.46 8.36 1.81
C VAL A 78 -7.39 7.65 3.17
N LEU A 79 -7.83 8.31 4.24
CA LEU A 79 -7.93 7.74 5.57
C LEU A 79 -8.83 6.49 5.60
N ALA A 80 -9.93 6.47 4.84
CA ALA A 80 -10.82 5.30 4.78
C ALA A 80 -10.13 4.11 4.10
N ILE A 81 -9.36 4.35 3.02
CA ILE A 81 -8.59 3.31 2.34
C ILE A 81 -7.54 2.71 3.28
N PHE A 82 -6.78 3.56 3.98
CA PHE A 82 -5.80 3.10 4.98
C PHE A 82 -6.47 2.35 6.13
N ALA A 83 -7.60 2.83 6.64
CA ALA A 83 -8.31 2.17 7.72
C ALA A 83 -8.79 0.77 7.32
N VAL A 84 -9.39 0.61 6.14
CA VAL A 84 -9.83 -0.69 5.62
C VAL A 84 -8.63 -1.63 5.47
N THR A 85 -7.52 -1.14 4.91
CA THR A 85 -6.32 -1.97 4.74
C THR A 85 -5.73 -2.40 6.08
N LEU A 86 -5.65 -1.49 7.06
CA LEU A 86 -5.22 -1.83 8.42
C LEU A 86 -6.11 -2.88 9.07
N VAL A 87 -7.42 -2.78 8.91
CA VAL A 87 -8.37 -3.79 9.43
C VAL A 87 -8.12 -5.15 8.78
N VAL A 88 -7.98 -5.20 7.44
CA VAL A 88 -7.70 -6.45 6.72
C VAL A 88 -6.37 -7.07 7.16
N VAL A 89 -5.33 -6.26 7.33
CA VAL A 89 -4.02 -6.71 7.84
C VAL A 89 -4.13 -7.22 9.28
N ALA A 90 -4.84 -6.50 10.15
CA ALA A 90 -5.06 -6.94 11.54
C ALA A 90 -5.78 -8.30 11.60
N ILE A 91 -6.83 -8.49 10.78
CA ILE A 91 -7.54 -9.76 10.67
C ILE A 91 -6.59 -10.87 10.20
N ALA A 92 -5.75 -10.61 9.18
CA ALA A 92 -4.79 -11.57 8.67
C ALA A 92 -3.77 -12.00 9.74
N ILE A 93 -3.26 -11.05 10.52
CA ILE A 93 -2.34 -11.30 11.64
C ILE A 93 -3.03 -12.12 12.75
N ILE A 94 -4.22 -11.71 13.17
CA ILE A 94 -4.99 -12.45 14.19
C ILE A 94 -5.27 -13.88 13.73
N SER A 95 -5.67 -14.06 12.46
CA SER A 95 -5.90 -15.39 11.88
C SER A 95 -4.64 -16.26 11.92
N LEU A 96 -3.47 -15.68 11.64
CA LEU A 96 -2.20 -16.38 11.74
C LEU A 96 -1.91 -16.82 13.19
N PHE A 97 -2.06 -15.93 14.18
CA PHE A 97 -1.85 -16.27 15.59
C PHE A 97 -2.81 -17.36 16.07
N GLN A 98 -4.09 -17.29 15.66
CA GLN A 98 -5.06 -18.34 15.98
C GLN A 98 -4.67 -19.68 15.36
N LEU A 99 -4.13 -19.67 14.13
CA LEU A 99 -3.71 -20.88 13.43
C LEU A 99 -2.51 -21.55 14.13
N ILE A 100 -1.51 -20.76 14.52
CA ILE A 100 -0.29 -21.25 15.18
C ILE A 100 -0.61 -21.82 16.59
N ASN A 101 -1.59 -21.23 17.30
CA ASN A 101 -1.93 -21.64 18.68
C ASN A 101 -3.06 -22.68 18.76
N ARG A 102 -3.44 -23.33 17.65
CA ARG A 102 -4.42 -24.43 17.69
C ARG A 102 -3.81 -25.69 18.29
N GLU A 103 -4.61 -26.45 19.05
CA GLU A 103 -4.21 -27.75 19.62
C GLU A 103 -3.89 -28.81 18.54
N LYS A 104 -4.52 -28.69 17.36
CA LYS A 104 -4.19 -29.53 16.20
C LYS A 104 -3.15 -28.82 15.34
N SER A 105 -2.09 -29.54 14.96
CA SER A 105 -1.10 -29.03 14.02
C SER A 105 -1.77 -28.52 12.75
N ALA A 106 -1.42 -27.29 12.36
CA ALA A 106 -1.91 -26.70 11.12
C ALA A 106 -1.35 -27.48 9.92
N ASP A 107 -2.19 -27.68 8.90
CA ASP A 107 -1.72 -28.17 7.62
C ASP A 107 -0.69 -27.17 7.02
N ALA A 108 0.36 -27.69 6.39
CA ALA A 108 1.42 -26.89 5.79
C ALA A 108 0.87 -25.82 4.81
N VAL A 109 -0.21 -26.16 4.09
CA VAL A 109 -0.90 -25.23 3.19
C VAL A 109 -1.57 -24.09 3.97
N GLU A 110 -2.22 -24.41 5.08
CA GLU A 110 -2.87 -23.42 5.96
C GLU A 110 -1.84 -22.42 6.49
N LEU A 111 -0.74 -22.93 6.99
CA LEU A 111 0.35 -22.12 7.52
C LEU A 111 0.98 -21.23 6.44
N THR A 112 1.25 -21.80 5.27
CA THR A 112 1.84 -21.04 4.14
C THR A 112 0.93 -19.90 3.69
N VAL A 113 -0.37 -20.17 3.52
CA VAL A 113 -1.35 -19.15 3.10
C VAL A 113 -1.48 -18.03 4.16
N ALA A 114 -1.49 -18.39 5.45
CA ALA A 114 -1.54 -17.42 6.53
C ALA A 114 -0.26 -16.57 6.61
N LEU A 115 0.92 -17.19 6.43
CA LEU A 115 2.21 -16.50 6.44
C LEU A 115 2.38 -15.53 5.27
N LEU A 116 1.87 -15.86 4.09
CA LEU A 116 1.93 -14.99 2.90
C LEU A 116 1.19 -13.68 3.10
N SER A 117 0.16 -13.64 3.95
CA SER A 117 -0.60 -12.41 4.20
C SER A 117 0.24 -11.30 4.86
N ILE A 118 1.29 -11.65 5.60
CA ILE A 118 2.16 -10.68 6.26
C ILE A 118 2.96 -9.85 5.24
N PRO A 119 3.84 -10.43 4.39
CA PRO A 119 4.62 -9.65 3.44
C PRO A 119 3.74 -8.97 2.39
N LEU A 120 2.66 -9.60 1.95
CA LEU A 120 1.72 -8.99 1.00
C LEU A 120 0.99 -7.80 1.61
N GLY A 121 0.54 -7.90 2.85
CA GLY A 121 -0.07 -6.78 3.59
C GLY A 121 0.92 -5.64 3.81
N TRP A 122 2.16 -5.95 4.19
CA TRP A 122 3.24 -4.99 4.35
C TRP A 122 3.48 -4.20 3.05
N LEU A 123 3.70 -4.89 1.94
CA LEU A 123 3.90 -4.26 0.63
C LEU A 123 2.70 -3.40 0.22
N THR A 124 1.48 -3.87 0.51
CA THR A 124 0.24 -3.15 0.17
C THR A 124 0.14 -1.82 0.91
N ILE A 125 0.42 -1.78 2.22
CA ILE A 125 0.42 -0.54 3.01
C ILE A 125 1.41 0.46 2.44
N HIS A 126 2.63 0.04 2.09
CA HIS A 126 3.65 0.93 1.57
C HIS A 126 3.35 1.39 0.13
N ALA A 127 2.75 0.54 -0.70
CA ALA A 127 2.25 0.94 -2.02
C ALA A 127 1.13 2.00 -1.91
N MET A 128 0.23 1.86 -0.94
CA MET A 128 -0.80 2.87 -0.66
C MET A 128 -0.21 4.18 -0.14
N ALA A 129 0.76 4.09 0.79
CA ALA A 129 1.45 5.26 1.31
C ALA A 129 2.21 6.00 0.20
N ALA A 130 2.84 5.29 -0.74
CA ALA A 130 3.49 5.88 -1.91
C ALA A 130 2.53 6.74 -2.75
N LEU A 131 1.34 6.20 -3.07
CA LEU A 131 0.32 6.94 -3.80
C LEU A 131 -0.23 8.13 -3.00
N HIS A 132 -0.27 8.02 -1.67
CA HIS A 132 -0.65 9.13 -0.81
C HIS A 132 0.41 10.24 -0.77
N TYR A 133 1.69 9.91 -0.65
CA TYR A 133 2.79 10.87 -0.76
C TYR A 133 2.79 11.58 -2.11
N ALA A 134 2.60 10.84 -3.20
CA ALA A 134 2.49 11.42 -4.53
C ALA A 134 1.33 12.40 -4.65
N HIS A 135 0.18 12.05 -4.08
CA HIS A 135 -0.98 12.93 -4.06
C HIS A 135 -0.72 14.23 -3.30
N LEU A 136 -0.22 14.15 -2.06
CA LEU A 136 0.08 15.32 -1.25
C LEU A 136 1.13 16.22 -1.90
N TYR A 137 2.15 15.62 -2.49
CA TYR A 137 3.23 16.35 -3.17
C TYR A 137 2.70 17.17 -4.34
N TRP A 138 1.83 16.58 -5.16
CA TRP A 138 1.36 17.18 -6.40
C TRP A 138 0.08 18.02 -6.26
N LEU A 139 -0.51 18.09 -5.05
CA LEU A 139 -1.61 19.05 -4.79
C LEU A 139 -1.18 20.47 -5.14
N ASP A 140 -2.11 21.25 -5.66
CA ASP A 140 -1.90 22.66 -5.92
C ASP A 140 -1.72 23.43 -4.60
N GLY A 141 -0.56 24.06 -4.46
CA GLY A 141 -0.27 24.98 -3.36
C GLY A 141 -0.88 26.35 -3.55
N ASP A 142 -0.70 27.20 -2.55
CA ASP A 142 -1.19 28.59 -2.59
C ASP A 142 -0.30 29.53 -3.43
N ALA A 143 0.97 29.14 -3.64
CA ALA A 143 1.92 29.94 -4.40
C ALA A 143 1.71 29.79 -5.92
N MET A 144 1.86 30.91 -6.64
CA MET A 144 1.79 30.98 -8.10
C MET A 144 3.20 31.08 -8.69
N ASP A 145 3.42 30.35 -9.75
CA ASP A 145 4.60 30.52 -10.59
C ASP A 145 4.50 31.84 -11.37
N GLY A 146 5.52 32.72 -11.22
CA GLY A 146 5.53 34.05 -11.82
C GLY A 146 5.44 34.05 -13.34
N ASP A 147 6.07 33.05 -14.00
CA ASP A 147 6.17 32.99 -15.46
C ASP A 147 4.96 32.31 -16.09
N THR A 148 4.48 31.22 -15.50
CA THR A 148 3.42 30.39 -16.08
C THR A 148 2.02 30.69 -15.56
N LYS A 149 1.90 31.50 -14.50
CA LYS A 149 0.66 31.79 -13.75
C LYS A 149 -0.08 30.52 -13.30
N LYS A 150 0.65 29.40 -13.11
CA LYS A 150 0.11 28.14 -12.60
C LYS A 150 0.44 28.02 -11.11
N ARG A 151 -0.41 27.33 -10.37
CA ARG A 151 -0.13 27.01 -8.97
C ARG A 151 1.09 26.10 -8.87
N ILE A 152 1.97 26.36 -7.91
CA ILE A 152 3.12 25.52 -7.61
C ILE A 152 2.62 24.35 -6.75
N PRO A 153 3.08 23.10 -6.98
CA PRO A 153 2.75 21.99 -6.12
C PRO A 153 3.14 22.24 -4.67
N VAL A 154 2.38 21.70 -3.73
CA VAL A 154 2.69 21.76 -2.29
C VAL A 154 4.10 21.23 -2.01
N GLY A 155 4.53 20.18 -2.74
CA GLY A 155 5.85 19.58 -2.56
C GLY A 155 5.98 18.89 -1.20
N GLY A 156 7.08 19.14 -0.51
CA GLY A 156 7.31 18.65 0.84
C GLY A 156 8.28 17.48 0.92
N LEU A 157 8.69 16.94 -0.23
CA LEU A 157 9.78 15.98 -0.37
C LEU A 157 10.80 16.53 -1.38
N ASP A 158 12.07 16.45 -1.06
CA ASP A 158 13.18 16.84 -1.94
C ASP A 158 14.00 15.60 -2.27
N PHE A 159 13.80 15.11 -3.49
CA PHE A 159 14.48 13.93 -4.01
C PHE A 159 15.80 14.35 -4.68
N PRO A 160 16.91 13.62 -4.46
CA PRO A 160 18.16 13.89 -5.13
C PRO A 160 18.04 13.76 -6.65
N GLY A 161 18.79 14.60 -7.39
CA GLY A 161 18.85 14.53 -8.86
C GLY A 161 18.01 15.56 -9.60
N GLY A 162 17.24 16.41 -8.94
CA GLY A 162 16.57 17.60 -9.52
C GLY A 162 15.48 17.31 -10.56
N LYS A 163 15.09 16.05 -10.77
CA LYS A 163 14.00 15.66 -11.67
C LYS A 163 12.64 15.79 -10.95
N ARG A 164 11.58 15.96 -11.72
CA ARG A 164 10.22 15.89 -11.19
C ARG A 164 9.94 14.47 -10.69
N PRO A 165 9.56 14.27 -9.42
CA PRO A 165 9.36 12.94 -8.88
C PRO A 165 8.18 12.21 -9.55
N GLU A 166 8.37 10.92 -9.74
CA GLU A 166 7.44 10.00 -10.38
C GLU A 166 6.92 8.97 -9.37
N GLY A 167 6.02 8.10 -9.79
CA GLY A 167 5.46 7.06 -8.92
C GLY A 167 6.51 6.18 -8.26
N SER A 168 7.60 5.84 -8.97
CA SER A 168 8.72 5.05 -8.45
C SER A 168 9.48 5.73 -7.32
N ASP A 169 9.63 7.06 -7.37
CA ASP A 169 10.34 7.82 -6.32
C ASP A 169 9.54 7.80 -5.00
N PHE A 170 8.22 7.95 -5.11
CA PHE A 170 7.33 7.85 -3.96
C PHE A 170 7.26 6.43 -3.41
N LEU A 171 7.29 5.41 -4.28
CA LEU A 171 7.34 4.01 -3.86
C LEU A 171 8.65 3.70 -3.13
N TYR A 172 9.79 4.16 -3.66
CA TYR A 172 11.08 4.07 -3.00
C TYR A 172 11.03 4.68 -1.60
N PHE A 173 10.63 5.96 -1.51
CA PHE A 173 10.54 6.67 -0.25
C PHE A 173 9.65 5.96 0.78
N SER A 174 8.45 5.56 0.35
CA SER A 174 7.50 4.86 1.20
C SER A 174 8.02 3.51 1.70
N THR A 175 8.69 2.75 0.83
CA THR A 175 9.26 1.45 1.17
C THR A 175 10.44 1.59 2.15
N VAL A 176 11.29 2.61 1.98
CA VAL A 176 12.40 2.90 2.91
C VAL A 176 11.86 3.27 4.29
N ILE A 177 10.84 4.15 4.37
CA ILE A 177 10.15 4.44 5.64
C ILE A 177 9.60 3.16 6.25
N GLY A 178 8.98 2.29 5.44
CA GLY A 178 8.44 1.01 5.87
C GLY A 178 9.47 0.09 6.50
N MET A 179 10.65 0.00 5.90
CA MET A 179 11.73 -0.87 6.35
C MET A 179 12.47 -0.33 7.58
N THR A 180 12.74 0.98 7.62
CA THR A 180 13.73 1.57 8.54
C THR A 180 13.17 2.66 9.45
N ALA A 181 11.94 3.14 9.20
CA ALA A 181 11.37 4.35 9.80
C ALA A 181 12.26 5.61 9.63
N GLN A 182 13.08 5.65 8.56
CA GLN A 182 14.02 6.71 8.25
C GLN A 182 13.82 7.23 6.83
N THR A 183 14.14 8.50 6.59
CA THR A 183 13.90 9.18 5.31
C THR A 183 14.95 8.93 4.23
N ALA A 184 16.03 8.19 4.54
CA ALA A 184 17.16 7.92 3.65
C ALA A 184 17.77 9.22 3.06
N ASP A 185 17.82 9.31 1.73
CA ASP A 185 18.41 10.41 0.96
C ASP A 185 17.40 11.52 0.59
N THR A 186 16.13 11.37 1.01
CA THR A 186 15.04 12.30 0.68
C THR A 186 14.77 13.23 1.84
N ASN A 187 14.84 14.56 1.63
CA ASN A 187 14.54 15.54 2.66
C ASN A 187 13.05 15.82 2.76
N VAL A 188 12.53 15.90 4.00
CA VAL A 188 11.15 16.30 4.27
C VAL A 188 11.11 17.78 4.58
N THR A 189 10.60 18.60 3.66
CA THR A 189 10.73 20.05 3.68
C THR A 189 9.54 20.80 4.27
N THR A 190 8.33 20.20 4.32
CA THR A 190 7.14 20.83 4.87
C THR A 190 6.64 20.18 6.16
N SER A 191 5.99 20.96 7.04
CA SER A 191 5.40 20.45 8.28
C SER A 191 4.25 19.49 8.03
N GLN A 192 3.48 19.67 6.95
CA GLN A 192 2.40 18.77 6.57
C GLN A 192 2.96 17.40 6.22
N MET A 193 3.99 17.34 5.37
CA MET A 193 4.64 16.10 4.98
C MET A 193 5.28 15.41 6.19
N ARG A 194 5.93 16.16 7.10
CA ARG A 194 6.51 15.59 8.34
C ARG A 194 5.47 14.87 9.20
N ARG A 195 4.24 15.40 9.31
CA ARG A 195 3.17 14.74 10.07
C ARG A 195 2.79 13.39 9.45
N VAL A 196 2.68 13.33 8.12
CA VAL A 196 2.37 12.09 7.41
C VAL A 196 3.50 11.06 7.54
N VAL A 197 4.74 11.50 7.37
CA VAL A 197 5.93 10.65 7.57
C VAL A 197 5.99 10.12 8.99
N LEU A 198 5.73 10.95 10.00
CA LEU A 198 5.71 10.53 11.41
C LEU A 198 4.69 9.42 11.66
N VAL A 199 3.44 9.61 11.21
CA VAL A 199 2.38 8.58 11.35
C VAL A 199 2.78 7.30 10.63
N HIS A 200 3.28 7.41 9.40
CA HIS A 200 3.73 6.25 8.62
C HIS A 200 4.88 5.52 9.31
N SER A 201 5.88 6.23 9.84
CA SER A 201 7.01 5.64 10.57
C SER A 201 6.56 4.90 11.83
N ILE A 202 5.62 5.48 12.60
CA ILE A 202 5.06 4.84 13.80
C ILE A 202 4.32 3.55 13.41
N LEU A 203 3.46 3.59 12.40
CA LEU A 203 2.75 2.41 11.91
C LEU A 203 3.72 1.33 11.42
N SER A 204 4.75 1.71 10.68
CA SER A 204 5.79 0.79 10.17
C SER A 204 6.55 0.13 11.31
N PHE A 205 6.94 0.90 12.32
CA PHE A 205 7.65 0.37 13.50
C PHE A 205 6.83 -0.71 14.23
N PHE A 206 5.56 -0.42 14.53
CA PHE A 206 4.70 -1.41 15.19
C PHE A 206 4.41 -2.61 14.30
N PHE A 207 4.20 -2.39 13.01
CA PHE A 207 3.99 -3.49 12.07
C PHE A 207 5.20 -4.42 11.99
N ASN A 208 6.40 -3.86 11.86
CA ASN A 208 7.66 -4.62 11.84
C ASN A 208 7.87 -5.40 13.16
N THR A 209 7.51 -4.79 14.29
CA THR A 209 7.55 -5.47 15.59
C THR A 209 6.63 -6.69 15.63
N VAL A 210 5.41 -6.58 15.09
CA VAL A 210 4.47 -7.69 14.98
C VAL A 210 4.99 -8.78 14.06
N ILE A 211 5.62 -8.42 12.92
CA ILE A 211 6.25 -9.39 12.01
C ILE A 211 7.31 -10.20 12.75
N VAL A 212 8.20 -9.54 13.47
CA VAL A 212 9.27 -10.21 14.24
C VAL A 212 8.68 -11.12 15.30
N ALA A 213 7.69 -10.66 16.06
CA ALA A 213 7.02 -11.47 17.06
C ALA A 213 6.35 -12.71 16.46
N ALA A 214 5.69 -12.57 15.31
CA ALA A 214 5.09 -13.69 14.59
C ALA A 214 6.13 -14.68 14.08
N ALA A 215 7.25 -14.22 13.56
CA ALA A 215 8.34 -15.07 13.10
C ALA A 215 9.00 -15.85 14.24
N VAL A 216 9.22 -15.22 15.39
CA VAL A 216 9.77 -15.89 16.58
C VAL A 216 8.78 -16.94 17.11
N ASN A 217 7.50 -16.62 17.22
CA ASN A 217 6.49 -17.57 17.65
C ASN A 217 6.43 -18.80 16.73
N LEU A 218 6.46 -18.58 15.42
CA LEU A 218 6.51 -19.68 14.44
C LEU A 218 7.76 -20.53 14.62
N ALA A 219 8.94 -19.93 14.77
CA ALA A 219 10.19 -20.66 14.94
C ALA A 219 10.16 -21.55 16.21
N VAL A 220 9.61 -21.01 17.32
CA VAL A 220 9.44 -21.77 18.56
C VAL A 220 8.46 -22.94 18.37
N SER A 221 7.32 -22.70 17.69
CA SER A 221 6.32 -23.76 17.46
C SER A 221 6.84 -24.89 16.58
N LEU A 222 7.68 -24.59 15.60
CA LEU A 222 8.33 -25.59 14.75
C LEU A 222 9.47 -26.32 15.46
N GLY A 223 10.16 -25.68 16.39
CA GLY A 223 11.24 -26.28 17.17
C GLY A 223 10.77 -27.16 18.33
N SER A 224 9.48 -27.14 18.66
CA SER A 224 8.85 -27.98 19.69
C SER A 224 8.19 -29.27 19.12
N LEU A 225 8.29 -29.49 17.83
CA LEU A 225 7.87 -30.71 17.14
C LEU A 225 9.03 -31.73 17.06
#